data_57e92765931fa99c6d5a93d6ea3f7322
#
_entry.id   57e92765931fa99c6d5a93d6ea3f7322
#
_cell.length_a   1.000
_cell.length_b   1.000
_cell.length_c   1.000
_cell.angle_alpha   90.00
_cell.angle_beta   90.00
_cell.angle_gamma   90.00
#
_symmetry.space_group_name_H-M   'P 1'
#
loop_
_entity.id
_entity.type
_entity.pdbx_description
1 polymer ?
#
loop_
_entity_poly.entity_id
_entity_poly.type
_entity_poly.pdbx_seq_one_letter_code
_entity_poly.pdbx_strand_id
1 'polypeptide(L)' 'MDYKIGDMIRIYDSCIHLGELCGKVGKIVGDLIVDSDGYDYFIGYPVEFVNDKTGEKHIEYVSPEIFDVISYFN' A
#
# COMPACT_ATOMS: atom_id res chain seq x y z
N MET A 1 11.09 9.81 4.52
CA MET A 1 10.20 9.41 5.63
C MET A 1 9.99 7.92 5.59
N ASP A 2 10.31 7.25 6.68
CA ASP A 2 10.27 5.80 6.71
C ASP A 2 8.96 5.29 7.29
N TYR A 3 8.37 4.33 6.61
CA TYR A 3 7.17 3.64 7.08
C TYR A 3 7.61 2.33 7.74
N LYS A 4 6.84 1.87 8.71
CA LYS A 4 7.16 0.67 9.46
C LYS A 4 6.16 -0.44 9.19
N ILE A 5 6.62 -1.67 9.29
CA ILE A 5 5.74 -2.84 9.23
C ILE A 5 4.72 -2.71 10.36
N GLY A 6 3.45 -2.84 10.01
CA GLY A 6 2.35 -2.68 10.95
C GLY A 6 1.63 -1.36 10.86
N ASP A 7 2.22 -0.36 10.17
CA ASP A 7 1.56 0.92 9.97
C ASP A 7 0.31 0.73 9.11
N MET A 8 -0.78 1.39 9.51
CA MET A 8 -2.01 1.40 8.73
C MET A 8 -1.98 2.59 7.79
N ILE A 9 -2.36 2.34 6.55
CA ILE A 9 -2.38 3.36 5.51
C ILE A 9 -3.74 3.41 4.83
N ARG A 10 -4.01 4.54 4.20
CA ARG A 10 -5.19 4.73 3.37
C ARG A 10 -4.77 5.26 2.01
N ILE A 11 -5.22 4.61 0.96
CA ILE A 11 -4.95 5.03 -0.41
C ILE A 11 -5.83 6.23 -0.73
N TYR A 12 -5.28 7.21 -1.42
CA TYR A 12 -6.01 8.43 -1.79
C TYR A 12 -7.22 8.10 -2.66
N ASP A 13 -8.31 8.82 -2.43
CA ASP A 13 -9.55 8.63 -3.20
C ASP A 13 -9.40 8.99 -4.67
N SER A 14 -8.47 9.88 -4.98
CA SER A 14 -8.24 10.34 -6.35
C SER A 14 -7.33 9.44 -7.16
N CYS A 15 -6.94 8.30 -6.63
CA CYS A 15 -5.99 7.42 -7.28
C CYS A 15 -6.66 6.52 -8.31
N ILE A 16 -6.92 7.06 -9.48
CA ILE A 16 -7.63 6.34 -10.55
C ILE A 16 -6.89 5.12 -11.10
N HIS A 17 -5.57 5.09 -10.93
CA HIS A 17 -4.75 3.98 -11.42
C HIS A 17 -4.98 2.67 -10.67
N LEU A 18 -5.43 2.73 -9.44
CA LEU A 18 -5.63 1.57 -8.61
C LEU A 18 -7.09 1.11 -8.54
N GLY A 19 -8.00 1.87 -9.16
CA GLY A 19 -9.40 1.48 -9.25
C GLY A 19 -10.03 1.13 -7.91
N GLU A 20 -10.21 -0.17 -7.68
CA GLU A 20 -10.87 -0.68 -6.48
C GLU A 20 -10.14 -0.37 -5.18
N LEU A 21 -8.85 -0.08 -5.25
CA LEU A 21 -8.06 0.20 -4.06
C LEU A 21 -8.17 1.64 -3.58
N CYS A 22 -8.75 2.54 -4.39
CA CYS A 22 -8.88 3.94 -4.01
C CYS A 22 -9.70 4.07 -2.72
N GLY A 23 -9.15 4.81 -1.77
CA GLY A 23 -9.79 5.03 -0.48
C GLY A 23 -9.74 3.86 0.50
N LYS A 24 -9.16 2.75 0.10
CA LYS A 24 -9.07 1.58 0.97
C LYS A 24 -7.96 1.70 2.01
N VAL A 25 -8.19 1.03 3.13
CA VAL A 25 -7.25 0.97 4.24
C VAL A 25 -6.54 -0.38 4.19
N GLY A 26 -5.23 -0.35 4.37
CA GLY A 26 -4.43 -1.56 4.42
C GLY A 26 -3.33 -1.43 5.47
N LYS A 27 -2.56 -2.51 5.63
CA LYS A 27 -1.47 -2.56 6.61
C LYS A 27 -0.17 -2.89 5.90
N ILE A 28 0.87 -2.13 6.19
CA ILE A 28 2.21 -2.39 5.66
C ILE A 28 2.73 -3.68 6.29
N VAL A 29 3.13 -4.63 5.46
CA VAL A 29 3.57 -5.95 5.93
C VAL A 29 5.01 -6.28 5.57
N GLY A 30 5.73 -5.35 4.96
CA GLY A 30 7.13 -5.57 4.59
C GLY A 30 7.85 -4.27 4.31
N ASP A 31 9.14 -4.39 4.00
CA ASP A 31 9.97 -3.25 3.70
C ASP A 31 9.76 -2.74 2.27
N LEU A 32 10.20 -1.51 2.05
CA LEU A 32 10.14 -0.89 0.73
C LEU A 32 10.87 -1.75 -0.30
N ILE A 33 10.20 -1.99 -1.39
CA ILE A 33 10.78 -2.70 -2.52
C ILE A 33 11.09 -1.71 -3.61
N VAL A 34 12.31 -1.73 -4.08
CA VAL A 34 12.77 -0.91 -5.20
C VAL A 34 13.12 -1.88 -6.32
N ASP A 35 12.40 -1.78 -7.42
CA ASP A 35 12.64 -2.63 -8.59
C ASP A 35 12.91 -1.74 -9.79
N SER A 36 14.01 -2.01 -10.48
CA SER A 36 14.41 -1.29 -11.67
C SER A 36 14.65 -2.32 -12.76
N ASP A 37 13.76 -2.41 -13.72
CA ASP A 37 13.86 -3.35 -14.83
C ASP A 37 13.88 -2.58 -16.14
N GLY A 38 15.09 -2.27 -16.60
CA GLY A 38 15.26 -1.54 -17.84
C GLY A 38 14.76 -0.11 -17.76
N TYR A 39 13.63 0.14 -18.37
CA TYR A 39 13.06 1.48 -18.43
C TYR A 39 12.08 1.78 -17.32
N ASP A 40 11.59 0.74 -16.64
CA ASP A 40 10.61 0.91 -15.60
C ASP A 40 11.26 0.91 -14.23
N TYR A 41 10.77 1.81 -13.41
CA TYR A 41 11.25 1.97 -12.06
C TYR A 41 10.05 1.95 -11.13
N PHE A 42 10.04 0.99 -10.21
CA PHE A 42 8.93 0.82 -9.28
C PHE A 42 9.44 0.89 -7.84
N ILE A 43 8.78 1.70 -7.04
CA ILE A 43 9.04 1.76 -5.61
C ILE A 43 7.70 1.57 -4.91
N GLY A 44 7.63 0.57 -4.02
CA GLY A 44 6.40 0.31 -3.32
C GLY A 44 6.58 -0.48 -2.04
N TYR A 45 5.63 -0.30 -1.14
CA TYR A 45 5.53 -1.11 0.07
C TYR A 45 4.51 -2.22 -0.15
N PRO A 46 4.79 -3.44 0.36
CA PRO A 46 3.78 -4.49 0.37
C PRO A 46 2.72 -4.15 1.42
N VAL A 47 1.50 -4.01 0.98
CA VAL A 47 0.37 -3.64 1.81
C VAL A 47 -0.68 -4.74 1.75
N GLU A 48 -1.11 -5.21 2.91
CA GLU A 48 -2.14 -6.22 3.02
C GLU A 48 -3.51 -5.56 3.11
N PHE A 49 -4.39 -5.95 2.19
CA PHE A 49 -5.79 -5.52 2.19
C PHE A 49 -6.68 -6.71 2.49
N VAL A 50 -7.78 -6.45 3.16
CA VAL A 50 -8.77 -7.47 3.50
C VAL A 50 -10.05 -7.19 2.71
N ASN A 51 -10.57 -8.20 2.04
CA ASN A 51 -11.86 -8.09 1.38
C ASN A 51 -12.96 -8.13 2.44
N ASP A 52 -13.76 -7.07 2.51
CA ASP A 52 -14.78 -6.92 3.54
C ASP A 52 -15.88 -7.99 3.44
N LYS A 53 -16.10 -8.52 2.26
CA LYS A 53 -17.18 -9.49 2.04
C LYS A 53 -16.75 -10.92 2.32
N THR A 54 -15.54 -11.28 1.97
CA THR A 54 -15.05 -12.66 2.06
C THR A 54 -14.07 -12.88 3.19
N GLY A 55 -13.45 -11.80 3.69
CA GLY A 55 -12.37 -11.87 4.66
C GLY A 55 -11.04 -12.31 4.07
N GLU A 56 -10.99 -12.49 2.76
CA GLU A 56 -9.73 -12.86 2.10
C GLU A 56 -8.73 -11.72 2.15
N LYS A 57 -7.48 -12.10 2.36
CA LYS A 57 -6.37 -11.16 2.40
C LYS A 57 -5.57 -11.25 1.11
N HIS A 58 -5.12 -10.10 0.63
CA HIS A 58 -4.22 -10.06 -0.52
C HIS A 58 -3.20 -8.95 -0.32
N ILE A 59 -2.07 -9.07 -0.99
CA ILE A 59 -0.98 -8.10 -0.89
C ILE A 59 -0.83 -7.38 -2.21
N GLU A 60 -0.79 -6.05 -2.13
CA GLU A 60 -0.51 -5.18 -3.26
C GLU A 60 0.70 -4.32 -2.94
N TYR A 61 1.52 -4.06 -3.93
CA TYR A 61 2.68 -3.19 -3.77
C TYR A 61 2.29 -1.77 -4.15
N VAL A 62 2.37 -0.86 -3.19
CA VAL A 62 1.81 0.48 -3.32
C VAL A 62 2.89 1.53 -3.11
N SER A 63 2.97 2.46 -4.06
CA SER A 63 3.91 3.58 -3.95
C SER A 63 3.52 4.50 -2.80
N PRO A 64 4.51 4.98 -2.02
CA PRO A 64 4.20 5.90 -0.92
C PRO A 64 3.64 7.25 -1.37
N GLU A 65 3.67 7.54 -2.66
CA GLU A 65 3.12 8.78 -3.20
C GLU A 65 1.59 8.79 -3.24
N ILE A 66 0.95 7.62 -3.10
CA ILE A 66 -0.49 7.50 -3.28
C ILE A 66 -1.25 7.09 -2.03
N PHE A 67 -0.58 7.09 -0.87
CA PHE A 67 -1.26 6.78 0.40
C PHE A 67 -0.77 7.67 1.53
N ASP A 68 -1.59 7.76 2.57
CA ASP A 68 -1.25 8.40 3.84
C ASP A 68 -1.25 7.37 4.96
N VAL A 69 -0.39 7.58 5.94
CA VAL A 69 -0.41 6.77 7.17
C VAL A 69 -1.50 7.33 8.08
N ILE A 70 -2.42 6.47 8.48
CA ILE A 70 -3.53 6.86 9.37
C ILE A 70 -3.36 6.34 10.79
N SER A 71 -2.48 5.37 11.00
CA SER A 71 -2.18 4.85 12.33
C SER A 71 -0.78 4.26 12.31
N TYR A 72 0.07 4.76 13.20
CA TYR A 72 1.44 4.29 13.32
C TYR A 72 1.53 3.14 14.30
N PHE A 73 2.29 2.14 13.92
CA PHE A 73 2.60 1.03 14.79
C PHE A 73 3.74 1.42 15.75
N ASN A 74 3.52 1.23 17.02
CA ASN A 74 4.54 1.51 18.06
C ASN A 74 5.11 0.25 18.66
#